data_cd5924fddfafc51b05d42e9aded0a2c1
#
_entry.id   cd5924fddfafc51b05d42e9aded0a2c1
#
_cell.length_a   1.000
_cell.length_b   1.000
_cell.length_c   1.000
_cell.angle_alpha   90.00
_cell.angle_beta   90.00
_cell.angle_gamma   90.00
#
_symmetry.space_group_name_H-M   'P 1'
#
loop_
_entity.id
_entity.type
_entity.pdbx_description
1 polymer ?
#
loop_
_entity_poly.entity_id
_entity_poly.type
_entity_poly.pdbx_seq_one_letter_code
_entity_poly.pdbx_strand_id
1 'polypeptide(L)'
;MELMWWPVAAAGLGAVILVIALAVLVPIKGGQERRLPLANTARLTRLPEYRAVVRRQMRAAAVAIALLILLCAATVLASARPVGTFWDAEASAPRDDIMLCVGAPADDEATGQFLGYFARQTTTYGSERIGLTSLNRRLIPLTRDHQFAAGRLGDFARAAPTAPAFNAPVEYDDYSPTVADALALCLTGFPGFQAAGDTRRSLIYLGPGALRPPDDNAPTLYTDTQVIEMAQRAGLQINAVATPGRDTASLSAVTDATGGRFLRYDAADLDGQLDAIRASAPSAPGDRVDAKEDSPAAAVVAALALSALLGVSLLAVRR
;
A
#
# COMPACT_ATOMS: atom_id res chain seq x y z
N MET A 1 19.81 -6.74 3.60
CA MET A 1 18.80 -7.31 2.69
C MET A 1 18.23 -8.55 3.34
N GLU A 2 16.95 -8.50 3.70
CA GLU A 2 16.21 -9.70 4.12
C GLU A 2 15.33 -10.11 2.94
N LEU A 3 15.41 -11.36 2.53
CA LEU A 3 14.53 -11.92 1.52
C LEU A 3 13.26 -12.41 2.23
N MET A 4 12.13 -11.77 1.97
CA MET A 4 10.83 -12.15 2.56
C MET A 4 10.44 -13.58 2.18
N TRP A 5 10.84 -14.05 0.98
CA TRP A 5 10.53 -15.39 0.45
C TRP A 5 11.81 -16.17 0.09
N TRP A 6 12.77 -16.25 1.04
CA TRP A 6 14.00 -16.98 0.82
C TRP A 6 13.83 -18.45 0.33
N PRO A 7 12.73 -19.20 0.68
CA PRO A 7 12.55 -20.55 0.15
C PRO A 7 12.34 -20.57 -1.36
N VAL A 8 11.72 -19.52 -1.94
CA VAL A 8 11.53 -19.39 -3.39
C VAL A 8 12.86 -19.17 -4.10
N ALA A 9 13.73 -18.33 -3.53
CA ALA A 9 15.08 -18.13 -4.05
C ALA A 9 15.92 -19.43 -3.99
N ALA A 10 15.84 -20.16 -2.88
CA ALA A 10 16.53 -21.45 -2.71
C ALA A 10 16.01 -22.51 -3.70
N ALA A 11 14.70 -22.59 -3.91
CA ALA A 11 14.09 -23.52 -4.88
C ALA A 11 14.47 -23.17 -6.32
N GLY A 12 14.47 -21.86 -6.66
CA GLY A 12 14.89 -21.40 -7.98
C GLY A 12 16.37 -21.70 -8.28
N LEU A 13 17.25 -21.45 -7.30
CA LEU A 13 18.68 -21.80 -7.43
C LEU A 13 18.87 -23.31 -7.58
N GLY A 14 18.18 -24.11 -6.79
CA GLY A 14 18.20 -25.56 -6.87
C GLY A 14 17.76 -26.08 -8.25
N ALA A 15 16.70 -25.50 -8.83
CA ALA A 15 16.23 -25.84 -10.16
C ALA A 15 17.29 -25.53 -11.25
N VAL A 16 17.97 -24.38 -11.17
CA VAL A 16 19.05 -24.02 -12.11
C VAL A 16 20.19 -24.99 -12.01
N ILE A 17 20.65 -25.33 -10.82
CA ILE A 17 21.72 -26.31 -10.60
C ILE A 17 21.33 -27.68 -11.18
N LEU A 18 20.08 -28.11 -10.95
CA LEU A 18 19.55 -29.37 -11.46
C LEU A 18 19.55 -29.39 -12.99
N VAL A 19 19.10 -28.32 -13.65
CA VAL A 19 19.08 -28.21 -15.12
C VAL A 19 20.49 -28.24 -15.69
N ILE A 20 21.44 -27.54 -15.07
CA ILE A 20 22.85 -27.57 -15.47
C ILE A 20 23.43 -28.99 -15.31
N ALA A 21 23.17 -29.63 -14.17
CA ALA A 21 23.62 -31.02 -13.92
C ALA A 21 23.04 -32.00 -14.95
N LEU A 22 21.75 -31.89 -15.25
CA LEU A 22 21.10 -32.71 -16.27
C LEU A 22 21.68 -32.44 -17.66
N ALA A 23 21.96 -31.19 -18.01
CA ALA A 23 22.53 -30.84 -19.31
C ALA A 23 23.98 -31.40 -19.49
N VAL A 24 24.72 -31.50 -18.37
CA VAL A 24 26.10 -32.07 -18.38
C VAL A 24 26.07 -33.59 -18.35
N LEU A 25 25.15 -34.20 -17.56
CA LEU A 25 25.12 -35.64 -17.33
C LEU A 25 24.36 -36.42 -18.39
N VAL A 26 23.33 -35.80 -19.04
CA VAL A 26 22.56 -36.45 -20.08
C VAL A 26 23.22 -36.14 -21.43
N PRO A 27 23.91 -37.09 -22.04
CA PRO A 27 24.50 -36.88 -23.36
C PRO A 27 23.32 -36.71 -24.36
N ILE A 28 23.26 -35.53 -24.97
CA ILE A 28 22.31 -35.27 -26.07
C ILE A 28 22.74 -36.23 -27.18
N LYS A 29 21.99 -37.32 -27.36
CA LYS A 29 22.13 -38.19 -28.52
C LYS A 29 21.78 -37.33 -29.72
N GLY A 30 22.81 -36.64 -30.27
CA GLY A 30 22.69 -35.95 -31.55
C GLY A 30 22.10 -36.94 -32.53
N GLY A 31 20.98 -36.54 -33.14
CA GLY A 31 20.37 -37.37 -34.18
C GLY A 31 21.45 -37.84 -35.10
N GLN A 32 21.39 -39.11 -35.42
CA GLN A 32 22.32 -39.78 -36.34
C GLN A 32 21.99 -39.29 -37.75
N GLU A 33 22.09 -37.95 -37.96
CA GLU A 33 22.14 -37.41 -39.31
C GLU A 33 23.34 -38.05 -39.98
N ARG A 34 23.15 -38.65 -41.15
CA ARG A 34 24.14 -39.29 -41.96
C ARG A 34 25.41 -38.42 -42.00
N ARG A 35 26.35 -38.68 -41.09
CA ARG A 35 27.67 -38.09 -41.10
C ARG A 35 28.37 -38.70 -42.32
N LEU A 36 28.33 -37.99 -43.44
CA LEU A 36 29.12 -38.33 -44.59
C LEU A 36 30.60 -38.28 -44.15
N PRO A 37 31.34 -39.35 -44.31
CA PRO A 37 32.77 -39.34 -43.94
C PRO A 37 33.50 -38.38 -44.87
N LEU A 38 33.80 -37.19 -44.36
CA LEU A 38 34.64 -36.21 -45.03
C LEU A 38 36.10 -36.65 -44.91
N ALA A 39 36.71 -37.01 -46.01
CA ALA A 39 38.14 -37.26 -46.08
C ALA A 39 38.92 -35.96 -45.79
N ASN A 40 39.98 -36.02 -44.96
CA ASN A 40 40.85 -34.90 -44.60
C ASN A 40 40.30 -33.84 -43.60
N THR A 41 39.44 -34.20 -42.68
CA THR A 41 38.92 -33.29 -41.61
C THR A 41 40.07 -32.68 -40.80
N ALA A 42 41.18 -33.39 -40.59
CA ALA A 42 42.36 -32.89 -39.86
C ALA A 42 43.02 -31.67 -40.53
N ARG A 43 42.92 -31.51 -41.84
CA ARG A 43 43.46 -30.38 -42.59
C ARG A 43 42.52 -29.16 -42.49
N LEU A 44 41.20 -29.38 -42.54
CA LEU A 44 40.17 -28.35 -42.37
C LEU A 44 40.23 -27.73 -40.98
N THR A 45 40.38 -28.53 -39.93
CA THR A 45 40.44 -28.04 -38.54
C THR A 45 41.72 -27.24 -38.21
N ARG A 46 42.76 -27.36 -39.05
CA ARG A 46 44.02 -26.58 -38.91
C ARG A 46 43.98 -25.23 -39.60
N LEU A 47 43.00 -24.97 -40.47
CA LEU A 47 42.83 -23.68 -41.12
C LEU A 47 42.58 -22.55 -40.11
N PRO A 48 43.28 -21.43 -40.21
CA PRO A 48 43.12 -20.30 -39.27
C PRO A 48 41.71 -19.74 -39.36
N GLU A 49 41.07 -19.73 -40.51
CA GLU A 49 39.71 -19.29 -40.75
C GLU A 49 38.68 -20.15 -40.01
N TYR A 50 38.81 -21.47 -40.09
CA TYR A 50 37.95 -22.40 -39.38
C TYR A 50 38.05 -22.17 -37.85
N ARG A 51 39.25 -22.02 -37.33
CA ARG A 51 39.48 -21.74 -35.90
C ARG A 51 38.92 -20.38 -35.49
N ALA A 52 38.91 -19.38 -36.37
CA ALA A 52 38.32 -18.08 -36.13
C ALA A 52 36.79 -18.18 -36.03
N VAL A 53 36.14 -18.89 -36.94
CA VAL A 53 34.67 -19.12 -36.92
C VAL A 53 34.28 -19.91 -35.70
N VAL A 54 34.96 -21.01 -35.38
CA VAL A 54 34.66 -21.83 -34.20
C VAL A 54 34.81 -21.00 -32.91
N ARG A 55 35.90 -20.21 -32.80
CA ARG A 55 36.09 -19.33 -31.65
C ARG A 55 34.98 -18.27 -31.52
N ARG A 56 34.55 -17.70 -32.65
CA ARG A 56 33.42 -16.73 -32.67
C ARG A 56 32.13 -17.39 -32.20
N GLN A 57 31.83 -18.59 -32.70
CA GLN A 57 30.64 -19.34 -32.28
C GLN A 57 30.69 -19.74 -30.79
N MET A 58 31.82 -20.23 -30.31
CA MET A 58 32.00 -20.55 -28.89
C MET A 58 31.84 -19.33 -27.99
N ARG A 59 32.42 -18.18 -28.38
CA ARG A 59 32.21 -16.93 -27.61
C ARG A 59 30.76 -16.48 -27.60
N ALA A 60 30.08 -16.56 -28.75
CA ALA A 60 28.68 -16.20 -28.83
C ALA A 60 27.77 -17.13 -28.00
N ALA A 61 28.05 -18.46 -28.04
CA ALA A 61 27.37 -19.42 -27.19
C ALA A 61 27.65 -19.17 -25.69
N ALA A 62 28.88 -18.88 -25.31
CA ALA A 62 29.24 -18.54 -23.93
C ALA A 62 28.50 -17.27 -23.43
N VAL A 63 28.44 -16.23 -24.29
CA VAL A 63 27.70 -15.00 -23.97
C VAL A 63 26.19 -15.29 -23.81
N ALA A 64 25.60 -16.08 -24.71
CA ALA A 64 24.19 -16.43 -24.62
C ALA A 64 23.86 -17.22 -23.34
N ILE A 65 24.71 -18.17 -22.95
CA ILE A 65 24.58 -18.94 -21.72
C ILE A 65 24.71 -18.01 -20.50
N ALA A 66 25.70 -17.11 -20.49
CA ALA A 66 25.87 -16.15 -19.40
C ALA A 66 24.67 -15.24 -19.24
N LEU A 67 24.11 -14.73 -20.34
CA LEU A 67 22.88 -13.90 -20.32
C LEU A 67 21.65 -14.69 -19.81
N LEU A 68 21.52 -15.96 -20.20
CA LEU A 68 20.45 -16.83 -19.68
C LEU A 68 20.58 -17.06 -18.17
N ILE A 69 21.78 -17.30 -17.67
CA ILE A 69 22.02 -17.47 -16.23
C ILE A 69 21.68 -16.18 -15.48
N LEU A 70 22.12 -15.02 -15.98
CA LEU A 70 21.81 -13.72 -15.38
C LEU A 70 20.32 -13.41 -15.41
N LEU A 71 19.63 -13.72 -16.51
CA LEU A 71 18.19 -13.55 -16.62
C LEU A 71 17.47 -14.43 -15.61
N CYS A 72 17.87 -15.70 -15.49
CA CYS A 72 17.30 -16.62 -14.51
C CYS A 72 17.53 -16.13 -13.08
N ALA A 73 18.74 -15.65 -12.76
CA ALA A 73 19.04 -15.07 -11.46
C ALA A 73 18.19 -13.81 -11.16
N ALA A 74 18.03 -12.93 -12.16
CA ALA A 74 17.20 -11.72 -12.02
C ALA A 74 15.71 -12.08 -11.79
N THR A 75 15.18 -13.08 -12.49
CA THR A 75 13.79 -13.51 -12.30
C THR A 75 13.57 -14.18 -10.95
N VAL A 76 14.53 -14.99 -10.47
CA VAL A 76 14.48 -15.59 -9.14
C VAL A 76 14.54 -14.51 -8.05
N LEU A 77 15.43 -13.52 -8.20
CA LEU A 77 15.50 -12.37 -7.28
C LEU A 77 14.22 -11.55 -7.29
N ALA A 78 13.62 -11.30 -8.46
CA ALA A 78 12.35 -10.59 -8.56
C ALA A 78 11.21 -11.33 -7.86
N SER A 79 11.15 -12.66 -7.99
CA SER A 79 10.13 -13.49 -7.34
C SER A 79 10.34 -13.65 -5.84
N ALA A 80 11.58 -13.51 -5.35
CA ALA A 80 11.92 -13.55 -3.93
C ALA A 80 11.57 -12.26 -3.17
N ARG A 81 11.08 -11.22 -3.85
CA ARG A 81 10.71 -9.91 -3.30
C ARG A 81 11.81 -9.35 -2.37
N PRO A 82 12.93 -8.89 -2.94
CA PRO A 82 13.99 -8.29 -2.13
C PRO A 82 13.45 -7.03 -1.46
N VAL A 83 13.52 -7.00 -0.13
CA VAL A 83 13.20 -5.82 0.68
C VAL A 83 14.49 -5.05 0.90
N GLY A 84 14.62 -3.87 0.29
CA GLY A 84 15.82 -3.03 0.48
C GLY A 84 15.93 -1.88 -0.49
N THR A 85 16.45 -0.79 0.01
CA THR A 85 16.58 0.51 -0.64
C THR A 85 17.85 0.60 -1.50
N PHE A 86 17.84 0.13 -2.75
CA PHE A 86 18.99 0.40 -3.66
C PHE A 86 18.82 1.68 -4.48
N TRP A 87 17.60 2.23 -4.59
CA TRP A 87 17.30 3.36 -5.47
C TRP A 87 16.41 4.43 -4.82
N ASP A 88 15.96 4.23 -3.57
CA ASP A 88 15.11 5.20 -2.89
C ASP A 88 15.97 6.23 -2.16
N ALA A 89 16.49 7.20 -2.92
CA ALA A 89 17.05 8.43 -2.38
C ALA A 89 15.95 9.47 -2.02
N GLU A 90 14.68 9.17 -2.30
CA GLU A 90 13.57 9.92 -1.73
C GLU A 90 13.23 9.28 -0.39
N ALA A 91 13.60 9.98 0.68
CA ALA A 91 13.09 9.67 2.01
C ALA A 91 11.58 9.47 1.90
N SER A 92 11.11 8.25 2.09
CA SER A 92 9.69 7.92 1.99
C SER A 92 8.94 8.90 2.88
N ALA A 93 8.12 9.76 2.28
CA ALA A 93 7.26 10.64 3.05
C ALA A 93 6.52 9.78 4.08
N PRO A 94 6.41 10.21 5.34
CA PRO A 94 5.75 9.41 6.35
C PRO A 94 4.36 9.04 5.86
N ARG A 95 4.04 7.75 5.97
CA ARG A 95 2.75 7.23 5.49
C ARG A 95 1.66 7.69 6.44
N ASP A 96 0.66 8.33 5.91
CA ASP A 96 -0.48 8.81 6.67
C ASP A 96 -1.67 7.88 6.56
N ASP A 97 -2.23 7.51 7.70
CA ASP A 97 -3.48 6.78 7.81
C ASP A 97 -4.56 7.76 8.29
N ILE A 98 -5.53 8.02 7.45
CA ILE A 98 -6.60 8.99 7.71
C ILE A 98 -7.93 8.23 7.82
N MET A 99 -8.55 8.26 9.00
CA MET A 99 -9.89 7.73 9.20
C MET A 99 -10.89 8.87 9.35
N LEU A 100 -11.81 8.94 8.43
CA LEU A 100 -12.96 9.83 8.50
C LEU A 100 -14.03 9.19 9.37
N CYS A 101 -14.55 9.95 10.35
CA CYS A 101 -15.54 9.51 11.29
C CYS A 101 -16.72 10.48 11.26
N VAL A 102 -17.90 10.05 10.81
CA VAL A 102 -19.06 10.92 10.67
C VAL A 102 -20.12 10.58 11.69
N GLY A 103 -20.52 11.61 12.44
CA GLY A 103 -21.55 11.54 13.48
C GLY A 103 -22.95 11.97 13.02
N ALA A 104 -23.13 12.27 11.73
CA ALA A 104 -24.39 12.68 11.13
C ALA A 104 -24.68 11.84 9.88
N PRO A 105 -25.93 11.79 9.40
CA PRO A 105 -26.30 11.03 8.20
C PRO A 105 -25.70 11.62 6.93
N ALA A 106 -25.72 10.85 5.83
CA ALA A 106 -25.12 11.24 4.55
C ALA A 106 -25.84 12.42 3.87
N ASP A 107 -27.12 12.60 4.13
CA ASP A 107 -27.94 13.71 3.60
C ASP A 107 -27.79 15.03 4.37
N ASP A 108 -27.00 15.02 5.45
CA ASP A 108 -26.63 16.23 6.17
C ASP A 108 -25.65 17.07 5.33
N GLU A 109 -25.89 18.39 5.26
CA GLU A 109 -25.11 19.30 4.42
C GLU A 109 -23.62 19.34 4.83
N ALA A 110 -23.34 19.41 6.13
CA ALA A 110 -21.96 19.43 6.64
C ALA A 110 -21.25 18.11 6.30
N THR A 111 -21.93 16.97 6.40
CA THR A 111 -21.42 15.66 6.01
C THR A 111 -21.12 15.62 4.51
N GLY A 112 -22.03 16.12 3.68
CA GLY A 112 -21.83 16.20 2.24
C GLY A 112 -20.60 17.03 1.84
N GLN A 113 -20.45 18.23 2.44
CA GLN A 113 -19.29 19.11 2.21
C GLN A 113 -17.99 18.45 2.65
N PHE A 114 -17.96 17.85 3.85
CA PHE A 114 -16.81 17.15 4.40
C PHE A 114 -16.35 15.99 3.51
N LEU A 115 -17.27 15.13 3.10
CA LEU A 115 -16.95 14.00 2.22
C LEU A 115 -16.54 14.47 0.83
N GLY A 116 -17.13 15.56 0.32
CA GLY A 116 -16.75 16.20 -0.94
C GLY A 116 -15.34 16.74 -0.93
N TYR A 117 -14.92 17.36 0.17
CA TYR A 117 -13.51 17.77 0.35
C TYR A 117 -12.57 16.57 0.23
N PHE A 118 -12.81 15.51 0.98
CA PHE A 118 -11.94 14.33 0.96
C PHE A 118 -12.01 13.56 -0.36
N ALA A 119 -13.14 13.55 -1.07
CA ALA A 119 -13.24 12.99 -2.41
C ALA A 119 -12.28 13.69 -3.38
N ARG A 120 -12.17 15.03 -3.31
CA ARG A 120 -11.22 15.82 -4.11
C ARG A 120 -9.77 15.56 -3.66
N GLN A 121 -9.51 15.61 -2.35
CA GLN A 121 -8.16 15.44 -1.81
C GLN A 121 -7.57 14.05 -2.08
N THR A 122 -8.38 13.01 -2.00
CA THR A 122 -7.95 11.62 -2.23
C THR A 122 -7.34 11.44 -3.63
N THR A 123 -7.73 12.23 -4.61
CA THR A 123 -7.13 12.17 -5.95
C THR A 123 -5.68 12.69 -6.01
N THR A 124 -5.23 13.41 -4.98
CA THR A 124 -3.87 13.96 -4.87
C THR A 124 -2.96 13.12 -3.97
N TYR A 125 -3.50 12.09 -3.32
CA TYR A 125 -2.76 11.25 -2.40
C TYR A 125 -1.76 10.34 -3.13
N GLY A 126 -0.62 10.11 -2.49
CA GLY A 126 0.43 9.21 -2.97
C GLY A 126 0.48 7.92 -2.16
N SER A 127 0.98 8.00 -0.93
CA SER A 127 1.16 6.84 -0.04
C SER A 127 0.13 6.74 1.08
N GLU A 128 -0.72 7.74 1.23
CA GLU A 128 -1.74 7.85 2.26
C GLU A 128 -2.79 6.72 2.13
N ARG A 129 -3.34 6.30 3.27
CA ARG A 129 -4.53 5.46 3.32
C ARG A 129 -5.69 6.25 3.87
N ILE A 130 -6.87 6.07 3.31
CA ILE A 130 -8.08 6.73 3.76
C ILE A 130 -9.19 5.71 4.00
N GLY A 131 -9.97 5.93 5.04
CA GLY A 131 -11.15 5.14 5.37
C GLY A 131 -12.30 6.01 5.83
N LEU A 132 -13.51 5.45 5.85
CA LEU A 132 -14.72 6.13 6.32
C LEU A 132 -15.52 5.20 7.24
N THR A 133 -15.87 5.71 8.41
CA THR A 133 -16.74 5.03 9.37
C THR A 133 -17.87 5.98 9.78
N SER A 134 -19.10 5.51 9.76
CA SER A 134 -20.28 6.19 10.31
C SER A 134 -20.51 5.75 11.76
N LEU A 135 -21.58 6.25 12.39
CA LEU A 135 -21.90 6.01 13.81
C LEU A 135 -21.86 4.53 14.23
N ASN A 136 -22.18 3.62 13.32
CA ASN A 136 -22.33 2.19 13.63
C ASN A 136 -21.81 1.25 12.54
N ARG A 137 -21.16 1.78 11.52
CA ARG A 137 -20.67 0.96 10.41
C ARG A 137 -19.43 1.54 9.75
N ARG A 138 -18.47 0.65 9.44
CA ARG A 138 -17.37 0.97 8.57
C ARG A 138 -17.82 0.90 7.11
N LEU A 139 -17.81 2.06 6.43
CA LEU A 139 -18.31 2.23 5.06
C LEU A 139 -17.18 2.02 4.03
N ILE A 140 -16.00 2.53 4.31
CA ILE A 140 -14.80 2.36 3.52
C ILE A 140 -13.70 1.88 4.46
N PRO A 141 -13.21 0.63 4.32
CA PRO A 141 -12.01 0.19 5.04
C PRO A 141 -10.82 1.07 4.68
N LEU A 142 -9.84 1.18 5.58
CA LEU A 142 -8.62 1.94 5.32
C LEU A 142 -7.90 1.37 4.09
N THR A 143 -7.84 2.15 3.01
CA THR A 143 -7.36 1.70 1.69
C THR A 143 -6.41 2.70 1.04
N ARG A 144 -5.53 2.19 0.17
CA ARG A 144 -4.73 2.96 -0.79
C ARG A 144 -5.36 3.00 -2.18
N ASP A 145 -6.48 2.36 -2.39
CA ASP A 145 -7.24 2.50 -3.63
C ASP A 145 -7.95 3.85 -3.63
N HIS A 146 -7.20 4.87 -4.02
CA HIS A 146 -7.65 6.25 -4.02
C HIS A 146 -8.80 6.48 -5.02
N GLN A 147 -8.84 5.72 -6.12
CA GLN A 147 -9.93 5.84 -7.10
C GLN A 147 -11.24 5.31 -6.51
N PHE A 148 -11.18 4.14 -5.88
CA PHE A 148 -12.33 3.58 -5.17
C PHE A 148 -12.80 4.51 -4.04
N ALA A 149 -11.86 4.99 -3.20
CA ALA A 149 -12.18 5.88 -2.08
C ALA A 149 -12.79 7.19 -2.57
N ALA A 150 -12.18 7.86 -3.56
CA ALA A 150 -12.71 9.10 -4.14
C ALA A 150 -14.10 8.91 -4.72
N GLY A 151 -14.35 7.83 -5.46
CA GLY A 151 -15.65 7.50 -6.01
C GLY A 151 -16.71 7.32 -4.93
N ARG A 152 -16.41 6.53 -3.88
CA ARG A 152 -17.36 6.27 -2.77
C ARG A 152 -17.62 7.51 -1.92
N LEU A 153 -16.58 8.29 -1.61
CA LEU A 153 -16.73 9.56 -0.89
C LEU A 153 -17.56 10.56 -1.72
N GLY A 154 -17.31 10.64 -3.04
CA GLY A 154 -18.08 11.48 -3.94
C GLY A 154 -19.55 11.05 -4.07
N ASP A 155 -19.85 9.74 -4.02
CA ASP A 155 -21.22 9.24 -4.01
C ASP A 155 -21.98 9.73 -2.77
N PHE A 156 -21.37 9.65 -1.58
CA PHE A 156 -21.95 10.13 -0.33
C PHE A 156 -22.00 11.67 -0.23
N ALA A 157 -21.13 12.38 -0.95
CA ALA A 157 -21.10 13.84 -0.95
C ALA A 157 -22.16 14.48 -1.83
N ARG A 158 -22.99 13.70 -2.55
CA ARG A 158 -24.04 14.25 -3.40
C ARG A 158 -25.09 14.96 -2.54
N ALA A 159 -25.65 16.04 -3.09
CA ALA A 159 -26.74 16.72 -2.42
C ALA A 159 -27.97 15.81 -2.28
N ALA A 160 -28.68 15.92 -1.16
CA ALA A 160 -30.00 15.28 -1.00
C ALA A 160 -30.95 15.72 -2.12
N PRO A 161 -31.84 14.87 -2.64
CA PRO A 161 -32.12 13.49 -2.22
C PRO A 161 -31.27 12.41 -2.95
N THR A 162 -30.22 12.77 -3.66
CA THR A 162 -29.44 11.86 -4.50
C THR A 162 -28.26 11.21 -3.77
N ALA A 163 -27.91 11.68 -2.57
CA ALA A 163 -26.91 11.04 -1.74
C ALA A 163 -27.39 9.64 -1.30
N PRO A 164 -26.60 8.57 -1.51
CA PRO A 164 -26.96 7.27 -0.97
C PRO A 164 -26.91 7.36 0.56
N ALA A 165 -27.94 6.89 1.23
CA ALA A 165 -27.93 6.78 2.68
C ALA A 165 -26.77 5.89 3.14
N PHE A 166 -26.15 6.21 4.27
CA PHE A 166 -25.35 5.23 4.99
C PHE A 166 -26.28 4.04 5.31
N ASN A 167 -25.75 2.82 5.18
CA ASN A 167 -26.59 1.64 5.46
C ASN A 167 -27.34 1.82 6.77
N ALA A 168 -28.57 1.32 6.81
CA ALA A 168 -29.44 1.41 7.98
C ALA A 168 -28.67 1.09 9.27
N PRO A 169 -28.82 1.88 10.32
CA PRO A 169 -28.19 1.61 11.60
C PRO A 169 -28.64 0.23 12.09
N VAL A 170 -27.73 -0.47 12.77
CA VAL A 170 -28.13 -1.62 13.57
C VAL A 170 -28.83 -1.05 14.80
N GLU A 171 -30.10 -1.28 14.90
CA GLU A 171 -30.88 -0.92 16.10
C GLU A 171 -30.59 -1.96 17.18
N TYR A 172 -30.22 -1.48 18.35
CA TYR A 172 -30.03 -2.32 19.54
C TYR A 172 -31.12 -1.96 20.54
N ASP A 173 -31.74 -2.97 21.12
CA ASP A 173 -32.58 -2.78 22.28
C ASP A 173 -31.71 -2.18 23.41
N ASP A 174 -32.23 -1.17 24.09
CA ASP A 174 -31.60 -0.51 25.25
C ASP A 174 -30.21 0.15 25.01
N TYR A 175 -29.80 0.41 23.75
CA TYR A 175 -28.56 1.10 23.46
C TYR A 175 -28.74 2.25 22.48
N SER A 176 -28.17 3.41 22.80
CA SER A 176 -27.98 4.53 21.88
C SER A 176 -26.51 4.89 21.80
N PRO A 177 -25.96 5.18 20.63
CA PRO A 177 -24.54 5.51 20.48
C PRO A 177 -24.21 6.85 21.15
N THR A 178 -23.02 6.91 21.76
CA THR A 178 -22.37 8.16 22.19
C THR A 178 -21.28 8.57 21.21
N VAL A 179 -20.76 9.81 21.34
CA VAL A 179 -19.59 10.23 20.57
C VAL A 179 -18.38 9.36 20.91
N ALA A 180 -18.21 8.99 22.19
CA ALA A 180 -17.12 8.09 22.61
C ALA A 180 -17.23 6.71 21.92
N ASP A 181 -18.44 6.15 21.83
CA ASP A 181 -18.66 4.87 21.14
C ASP A 181 -18.36 4.98 19.64
N ALA A 182 -18.77 6.08 18.99
CA ALA A 182 -18.47 6.33 17.59
C ALA A 182 -16.97 6.48 17.35
N LEU A 183 -16.27 7.24 18.18
CA LEU A 183 -14.82 7.40 18.10
C LEU A 183 -14.10 6.07 18.33
N ALA A 184 -14.52 5.26 19.31
CA ALA A 184 -13.97 3.93 19.54
C ALA A 184 -14.13 3.01 18.31
N LEU A 185 -15.30 3.03 17.67
CA LEU A 185 -15.53 2.28 16.43
C LEU A 185 -14.60 2.75 15.30
N CYS A 186 -14.39 4.05 15.16
CA CYS A 186 -13.49 4.63 14.17
C CYS A 186 -12.02 4.25 14.45
N LEU A 187 -11.60 4.27 15.73
CA LEU A 187 -10.27 3.83 16.17
C LEU A 187 -9.98 2.38 15.80
N THR A 188 -10.93 1.47 15.96
CA THR A 188 -10.78 0.06 15.58
C THR A 188 -10.65 -0.15 14.06
N GLY A 189 -10.82 0.91 13.27
CA GLY A 189 -10.60 0.91 11.83
C GLY A 189 -9.14 0.89 11.42
N PHE A 190 -8.23 1.27 12.29
CA PHE A 190 -6.80 1.25 12.01
C PHE A 190 -6.22 -0.16 12.23
N PRO A 191 -5.42 -0.68 11.29
CA PRO A 191 -4.71 -1.93 11.51
C PRO A 191 -3.80 -1.84 12.73
N GLY A 192 -3.86 -2.84 13.61
CA GLY A 192 -3.04 -2.85 14.83
C GLY A 192 -3.31 -1.67 15.77
N PHE A 193 -4.56 -1.22 15.90
CA PHE A 193 -4.96 -0.09 16.75
C PHE A 193 -4.63 -0.27 18.25
N GLN A 194 -4.21 -1.46 18.65
CA GLN A 194 -3.84 -1.77 20.04
C GLN A 194 -2.44 -1.26 20.44
N ALA A 195 -1.62 -0.88 19.46
CA ALA A 195 -0.27 -0.38 19.66
C ALA A 195 0.08 0.70 18.62
N ALA A 196 1.04 1.56 18.95
CA ALA A 196 1.58 2.51 17.99
C ALA A 196 2.23 1.77 16.81
N GLY A 197 1.94 2.24 15.60
CA GLY A 197 2.53 1.73 14.36
C GLY A 197 3.63 2.64 13.83
N ASP A 198 4.14 2.30 12.67
CA ASP A 198 5.14 3.05 11.91
C ASP A 198 4.53 4.16 11.02
N THR A 199 3.21 4.29 11.02
CA THR A 199 2.46 5.26 10.24
C THR A 199 1.92 6.37 11.13
N ARG A 200 1.82 7.59 10.59
CA ARG A 200 1.09 8.67 11.25
C ARG A 200 -0.40 8.37 11.14
N ARG A 201 -1.11 8.39 12.26
CA ARG A 201 -2.53 8.05 12.32
C ARG A 201 -3.33 9.26 12.76
N SER A 202 -4.27 9.66 11.91
CA SER A 202 -5.18 10.76 12.17
C SER A 202 -6.63 10.31 11.99
N LEU A 203 -7.44 10.50 13.03
CA LEU A 203 -8.88 10.37 12.97
C LEU A 203 -9.47 11.77 12.87
N ILE A 204 -10.39 12.00 11.93
CA ILE A 204 -11.06 13.28 11.75
C ILE A 204 -12.56 13.05 11.90
N TYR A 205 -13.10 13.52 13.02
CA TYR A 205 -14.51 13.43 13.32
C TYR A 205 -15.26 14.66 12.80
N LEU A 206 -16.40 14.44 12.12
CA LEU A 206 -17.38 15.48 11.84
C LEU A 206 -18.72 15.06 12.43
N GLY A 207 -19.34 15.91 13.25
CA GLY A 207 -20.65 15.64 13.82
C GLY A 207 -20.94 16.48 15.06
N PRO A 208 -22.11 16.26 15.69
CA PRO A 208 -22.46 16.98 16.91
C PRO A 208 -21.54 16.59 18.08
N GLY A 209 -21.35 17.49 19.03
CA GLY A 209 -20.57 17.23 20.24
C GLY A 209 -21.14 16.17 21.17
N ALA A 210 -22.46 15.95 21.08
CA ALA A 210 -23.15 14.88 21.78
C ALA A 210 -24.23 14.27 20.87
N LEU A 211 -24.30 12.94 20.80
CA LEU A 211 -25.28 12.20 20.00
C LEU A 211 -26.60 11.98 20.76
N ARG A 212 -26.51 11.84 22.07
CA ARG A 212 -27.65 11.62 22.96
C ARG A 212 -28.25 12.93 23.51
N PRO A 213 -29.53 12.95 23.83
CA PRO A 213 -30.10 14.00 24.68
C PRO A 213 -29.42 14.04 26.06
N PRO A 214 -29.39 15.19 26.76
CA PRO A 214 -28.72 15.31 28.06
C PRO A 214 -29.35 14.44 29.18
N ASP A 215 -30.60 14.06 29.02
CA ASP A 215 -31.37 13.24 29.93
C ASP A 215 -31.32 11.73 29.64
N ASP A 216 -30.67 11.33 28.57
CA ASP A 216 -30.46 9.91 28.22
C ASP A 216 -29.34 9.32 29.06
N ASN A 217 -29.71 8.46 30.04
CA ASN A 217 -28.81 7.75 30.92
C ASN A 217 -28.56 6.28 30.49
N ALA A 218 -28.86 5.92 29.24
CA ALA A 218 -28.57 4.58 28.74
C ALA A 218 -27.11 4.21 28.87
N PRO A 219 -26.75 2.94 29.07
CA PRO A 219 -25.33 2.52 29.21
C PRO A 219 -24.51 2.88 27.98
N THR A 220 -23.25 3.26 28.20
CA THR A 220 -22.26 3.51 27.15
C THR A 220 -21.32 2.32 27.03
N LEU A 221 -20.82 2.02 25.84
CA LEU A 221 -19.82 0.98 25.64
C LEU A 221 -18.43 1.49 26.02
N TYR A 222 -18.14 2.76 25.71
CA TYR A 222 -16.87 3.41 25.97
C TYR A 222 -17.08 4.76 26.65
N THR A 223 -16.16 5.08 27.54
CA THR A 223 -16.03 6.40 28.13
C THR A 223 -15.01 7.24 27.36
N ASP A 224 -15.05 8.57 27.49
CA ASP A 224 -14.03 9.46 26.89
C ASP A 224 -12.62 9.09 27.34
N THR A 225 -12.43 8.74 28.63
CA THR A 225 -11.13 8.29 29.15
C THR A 225 -10.62 7.05 28.43
N GLN A 226 -11.48 6.05 28.21
CA GLN A 226 -11.10 4.84 27.46
C GLN A 226 -10.74 5.13 26.02
N VAL A 227 -11.45 6.04 25.34
CA VAL A 227 -11.15 6.49 23.99
C VAL A 227 -9.79 7.18 23.93
N ILE A 228 -9.49 8.08 24.89
CA ILE A 228 -8.20 8.75 25.01
C ILE A 228 -7.07 7.72 25.18
N GLU A 229 -7.23 6.77 26.10
CA GLU A 229 -6.24 5.72 26.33
C GLU A 229 -6.02 4.83 25.11
N MET A 230 -7.09 4.51 24.38
CA MET A 230 -7.00 3.74 23.13
C MET A 230 -6.23 4.51 22.06
N ALA A 231 -6.55 5.80 21.88
CA ALA A 231 -5.88 6.66 20.91
C ALA A 231 -4.40 6.84 21.23
N GLN A 232 -4.06 7.11 22.50
CA GLN A 232 -2.68 7.28 22.95
C GLN A 232 -1.86 5.99 22.78
N ARG A 233 -2.41 4.82 23.12
CA ARG A 233 -1.74 3.53 22.89
C ARG A 233 -1.51 3.25 21.42
N ALA A 234 -2.44 3.65 20.57
CA ALA A 234 -2.34 3.50 19.13
C ALA A 234 -1.41 4.53 18.46
N GLY A 235 -0.91 5.52 19.19
CA GLY A 235 -0.17 6.65 18.63
C GLY A 235 -1.03 7.46 17.64
N LEU A 236 -2.30 7.68 17.97
CA LEU A 236 -3.30 8.24 17.08
C LEU A 236 -3.78 9.59 17.57
N GLN A 237 -3.86 10.56 16.66
CA GLN A 237 -4.41 11.89 16.88
C GLN A 237 -5.89 11.92 16.54
N ILE A 238 -6.74 12.42 17.43
CA ILE A 238 -8.16 12.66 17.17
C ILE A 238 -8.39 14.13 16.92
N ASN A 239 -8.88 14.47 15.72
CA ASN A 239 -9.29 15.81 15.34
C ASN A 239 -10.82 15.85 15.24
N ALA A 240 -11.43 16.99 15.50
CA ALA A 240 -12.87 17.12 15.41
C ALA A 240 -13.31 18.46 14.82
N VAL A 241 -14.32 18.39 13.95
CA VAL A 241 -15.11 19.52 13.47
C VAL A 241 -16.53 19.34 14.02
N ALA A 242 -16.87 20.10 15.04
CA ALA A 242 -18.15 19.96 15.76
C ALA A 242 -19.24 20.75 15.06
N THR A 243 -20.34 20.08 14.65
CA THR A 243 -21.53 20.74 14.12
C THR A 243 -22.33 21.41 15.24
N PRO A 244 -23.11 22.48 14.94
CA PRO A 244 -23.86 23.22 15.94
C PRO A 244 -24.90 22.40 16.71
N GLY A 245 -25.31 22.86 17.88
CA GLY A 245 -26.54 22.41 18.55
C GLY A 245 -26.37 21.51 19.76
N ARG A 246 -25.17 21.05 20.10
CA ARG A 246 -24.90 20.18 21.25
C ARG A 246 -23.65 20.65 22.02
N ASP A 247 -23.57 20.23 23.30
CA ASP A 247 -22.38 20.47 24.12
C ASP A 247 -21.16 19.78 23.48
N THR A 248 -20.04 20.49 23.48
CA THR A 248 -18.80 20.06 22.82
C THR A 248 -17.62 19.91 23.79
N ALA A 249 -17.85 20.08 25.09
CA ALA A 249 -16.77 20.09 26.09
C ALA A 249 -16.01 18.75 26.14
N SER A 250 -16.76 17.64 26.14
CA SER A 250 -16.19 16.28 26.12
C SER A 250 -15.35 16.03 24.84
N LEU A 251 -15.91 16.35 23.68
CA LEU A 251 -15.21 16.17 22.40
C LEU A 251 -13.95 17.04 22.31
N SER A 252 -14.00 18.29 22.80
CA SER A 252 -12.82 19.15 22.89
C SER A 252 -11.74 18.54 23.80
N ALA A 253 -12.13 18.04 24.98
CA ALA A 253 -11.18 17.40 25.90
C ALA A 253 -10.51 16.16 25.29
N VAL A 254 -11.25 15.34 24.53
CA VAL A 254 -10.70 14.17 23.83
C VAL A 254 -9.69 14.58 22.75
N THR A 255 -10.01 15.62 21.97
CA THR A 255 -9.08 16.12 20.94
C THR A 255 -7.80 16.68 21.58
N ASP A 256 -7.91 17.50 22.61
CA ASP A 256 -6.76 18.09 23.31
C ASP A 256 -5.86 17.00 23.93
N ALA A 257 -6.46 15.98 24.57
CA ALA A 257 -5.73 14.89 25.21
C ALA A 257 -4.96 13.99 24.23
N THR A 258 -5.36 13.99 22.95
CA THR A 258 -4.72 13.22 21.88
C THR A 258 -3.83 14.08 20.98
N GLY A 259 -3.65 15.36 21.30
CA GLY A 259 -2.83 16.31 20.54
C GLY A 259 -3.45 16.72 19.21
N GLY A 260 -4.77 16.57 19.06
CA GLY A 260 -5.51 16.94 17.87
C GLY A 260 -6.03 18.38 17.93
N ARG A 261 -6.81 18.72 16.90
CA ARG A 261 -7.48 20.02 16.78
C ARG A 261 -8.99 19.87 16.97
N PHE A 262 -9.54 20.73 17.78
CA PHE A 262 -10.98 20.93 17.89
C PHE A 262 -11.38 22.22 17.18
N LEU A 263 -12.29 22.11 16.20
CA LEU A 263 -12.84 23.23 15.46
C LEU A 263 -14.36 23.20 15.49
N ARG A 264 -15.00 24.35 15.41
CA ARG A 264 -16.45 24.45 15.23
C ARG A 264 -16.72 24.55 13.72
N TYR A 265 -17.67 23.77 13.24
CA TYR A 265 -18.06 23.75 11.85
C TYR A 265 -18.42 25.16 11.36
N ASP A 266 -17.79 25.57 10.28
CA ASP A 266 -18.12 26.76 9.52
C ASP A 266 -18.30 26.36 8.05
N ALA A 267 -19.54 26.49 7.55
CA ALA A 267 -19.84 26.12 6.16
C ALA A 267 -19.08 26.93 5.11
N ALA A 268 -18.70 28.18 5.47
CA ALA A 268 -17.97 29.07 4.55
C ALA A 268 -16.45 28.76 4.49
N ASP A 269 -15.89 28.11 5.52
CA ASP A 269 -14.42 27.87 5.66
C ASP A 269 -14.09 26.41 6.00
N LEU A 270 -14.97 25.46 5.71
CA LEU A 270 -14.72 24.05 6.03
C LEU A 270 -13.44 23.53 5.37
N ASP A 271 -13.21 23.86 4.09
CA ASP A 271 -12.02 23.43 3.36
C ASP A 271 -10.74 23.95 4.07
N GLY A 272 -10.70 25.21 4.50
CA GLY A 272 -9.60 25.78 5.27
C GLY A 272 -9.42 25.14 6.65
N GLN A 273 -10.50 24.82 7.34
CA GLN A 273 -10.49 24.09 8.61
C GLN A 273 -9.86 22.69 8.45
N LEU A 274 -10.23 21.95 7.40
CA LEU A 274 -9.69 20.63 7.12
C LEU A 274 -8.23 20.68 6.67
N ASP A 275 -7.85 21.67 5.90
CA ASP A 275 -6.44 21.92 5.54
C ASP A 275 -5.60 22.20 6.79
N ALA A 276 -6.11 23.00 7.74
CA ALA A 276 -5.44 23.27 9.00
C ALA A 276 -5.27 22.02 9.89
N ILE A 277 -6.26 21.10 9.89
CA ILE A 277 -6.14 19.80 10.57
C ILE A 277 -5.05 18.97 9.90
N ARG A 278 -5.05 18.85 8.57
CA ARG A 278 -4.07 18.06 7.84
C ARG A 278 -2.64 18.58 7.99
N ALA A 279 -2.48 19.90 8.04
CA ALA A 279 -1.19 20.54 8.28
C ALA A 279 -0.65 20.29 9.70
N SER A 280 -1.50 19.92 10.66
CA SER A 280 -1.13 19.58 12.04
C SER A 280 -1.04 18.07 12.30
N ALA A 281 -0.78 17.28 11.26
CA ALA A 281 -0.66 15.82 11.39
C ALA A 281 0.36 15.44 12.46
N PRO A 282 0.12 14.33 13.21
CA PRO A 282 1.00 13.92 14.29
C PRO A 282 2.41 13.63 13.75
N SER A 283 3.43 13.91 14.56
CA SER A 283 4.79 13.45 14.25
C SER A 283 4.78 11.91 14.17
N ALA A 284 5.42 11.35 13.16
CA ALA A 284 5.54 9.89 13.07
C ALA A 284 6.26 9.37 14.33
N PRO A 285 5.75 8.32 14.99
CA PRO A 285 6.49 7.67 16.05
C PRO A 285 7.74 7.03 15.43
N GLY A 286 8.87 7.69 15.56
CA GLY A 286 10.16 7.23 15.07
C GLY A 286 10.47 7.61 13.63
N ASP A 287 11.15 8.72 13.47
CA ASP A 287 11.87 9.11 12.23
C ASP A 287 12.99 8.12 11.85
N ARG A 288 12.93 6.86 12.29
CA ARG A 288 14.02 5.89 12.19
C ARG A 288 13.57 4.45 11.97
N VAL A 289 12.59 4.20 11.18
CA VAL A 289 12.43 2.81 10.66
C VAL A 289 12.41 2.91 9.16
N ASP A 290 13.53 2.46 8.57
CA ASP A 290 13.63 2.17 7.15
C ASP A 290 12.34 1.49 6.70
N ALA A 291 11.48 2.24 6.00
CA ALA A 291 10.31 1.66 5.38
C ALA A 291 10.83 0.67 4.33
N LYS A 292 10.86 -0.60 4.70
CA LYS A 292 11.16 -1.71 3.79
C LYS A 292 10.06 -1.79 2.75
N GLU A 293 10.12 -0.93 1.75
CA GLU A 293 9.21 -0.97 0.62
C GLU A 293 9.65 -2.08 -0.34
N ASP A 294 8.72 -2.98 -0.63
CA ASP A 294 8.90 -4.05 -1.60
C ASP A 294 8.86 -3.42 -3.01
N SER A 295 10.03 -3.15 -3.58
CA SER A 295 10.16 -2.57 -4.92
C SER A 295 10.80 -3.59 -5.90
N PRO A 296 9.99 -4.40 -6.58
CA PRO A 296 10.49 -5.31 -7.62
C PRO A 296 10.92 -4.59 -8.90
N ALA A 297 10.69 -3.27 -9.00
CA ALA A 297 10.90 -2.50 -10.23
C ALA A 297 12.33 -2.65 -10.79
N ALA A 298 13.35 -2.56 -9.96
CA ALA A 298 14.75 -2.71 -10.39
C ALA A 298 15.03 -4.10 -10.97
N ALA A 299 14.49 -5.16 -10.34
CA ALA A 299 14.66 -6.52 -10.82
C ALA A 299 13.90 -6.77 -12.13
N VAL A 300 12.72 -6.19 -12.29
CA VAL A 300 11.93 -6.26 -13.53
C VAL A 300 12.62 -5.52 -14.67
N VAL A 301 13.14 -4.32 -14.43
CA VAL A 301 13.92 -3.56 -15.44
C VAL A 301 15.18 -4.32 -15.86
N ALA A 302 15.90 -4.90 -14.90
CA ALA A 302 17.08 -5.72 -15.20
C ALA A 302 16.73 -6.96 -16.03
N ALA A 303 15.63 -7.66 -15.71
CA ALA A 303 15.17 -8.80 -16.47
C ALA A 303 14.76 -8.43 -17.91
N LEU A 304 14.08 -7.30 -18.11
CA LEU A 304 13.74 -6.80 -19.44
C LEU A 304 14.98 -6.43 -20.27
N ALA A 305 15.95 -5.74 -19.66
CA ALA A 305 17.21 -5.39 -20.33
C ALA A 305 18.01 -6.64 -20.74
N LEU A 306 18.13 -7.64 -19.84
CA LEU A 306 18.80 -8.91 -20.14
C LEU A 306 18.08 -9.70 -21.22
N SER A 307 16.73 -9.69 -21.25
CA SER A 307 15.94 -10.33 -22.32
C SER A 307 16.19 -9.68 -23.69
N ALA A 308 16.27 -8.35 -23.72
CA ALA A 308 16.59 -7.62 -24.96
C ALA A 308 18.01 -7.93 -25.47
N LEU A 309 19.00 -7.93 -24.57
CA LEU A 309 20.39 -8.28 -24.90
C LEU A 309 20.52 -9.72 -25.42
N LEU A 310 19.80 -10.66 -24.80
CA LEU A 310 19.75 -12.05 -25.25
C LEU A 310 19.15 -12.14 -26.67
N GLY A 311 18.05 -11.43 -26.93
CA GLY A 311 17.43 -11.36 -28.26
C GLY A 311 18.41 -10.87 -29.33
N VAL A 312 19.12 -9.76 -29.04
CA VAL A 312 20.15 -9.21 -29.96
C VAL A 312 21.29 -10.21 -30.17
N SER A 313 21.78 -10.86 -29.10
CA SER A 313 22.84 -11.87 -29.18
C SER A 313 22.45 -13.05 -30.08
N LEU A 314 21.23 -13.57 -29.93
CA LEU A 314 20.73 -14.67 -30.75
C LEU A 314 20.54 -14.29 -32.24
N LEU A 315 20.12 -13.04 -32.52
CA LEU A 315 20.03 -12.54 -33.89
C LEU A 315 21.44 -12.39 -34.53
N ALA A 316 22.43 -11.95 -33.75
CA ALA A 316 23.83 -11.83 -34.24
C ALA A 316 24.46 -13.19 -34.53
N VAL A 317 24.07 -14.26 -33.84
CA VAL A 317 24.55 -15.63 -34.08
C VAL A 317 23.94 -16.26 -35.34
N ARG A 318 22.70 -15.85 -35.67
CA ARG A 318 21.99 -16.35 -36.87
C ARG A 318 22.46 -15.72 -38.18
N ARG A 319 23.18 -14.57 -38.12
CA ARG A 319 23.80 -13.92 -39.26
C ARG A 319 25.29 -14.36 -39.36
#